data_32a225e68430e058245dea205a234d61
#
_entry.id   32a225e68430e058245dea205a234d61
#
_cell.length_a   1.000
_cell.length_b   1.000
_cell.length_c   1.000
_cell.angle_alpha   90.00
_cell.angle_beta   90.00
_cell.angle_gamma   90.00
#
_symmetry.space_group_name_H-M   'P 1'
#
loop_
_entity.id
_entity.type
_entity.pdbx_description
1 polymer ?
#
loop_
_entity_poly.entity_id
_entity_poly.type
_entity_poly.pdbx_seq_one_letter_code
_entity_poly.pdbx_strand_id
1 'polypeptide(L)'
;MIFSSQRTDEGDAAYGEAAQRMVELAAQQPGYLGVESTRGSDGFGITVSYWADEASILAWKRNLEHTAIRERGRRQWYAQFELRVARVERAYGWRRDATRADTAQSSDAEPGRRHE
;
A
#
# COMPACT_ATOMS: atom_id res chain seq x y z
N MET A 1 6.70 -0.80 1.63
CA MET A 1 6.24 -0.45 2.97
C MET A 1 4.95 -1.20 3.25
N ILE A 2 4.92 -1.93 4.32
CA ILE A 2 3.78 -2.76 4.67
C ILE A 2 3.18 -2.27 5.98
N PHE A 3 1.92 -1.87 5.90
CA PHE A 3 1.21 -1.35 7.07
C PHE A 3 0.08 -2.32 7.38
N SER A 4 0.16 -2.99 8.52
CA SER A 4 -0.91 -3.89 8.94
C SER A 4 -1.56 -3.28 10.18
N SER A 5 -2.87 -3.34 10.25
CA SER A 5 -3.58 -2.66 11.31
C SER A 5 -4.90 -3.32 11.65
N GLN A 6 -5.32 -3.13 12.89
CA GLN A 6 -6.62 -3.57 13.34
C GLN A 6 -7.44 -2.32 13.63
N ARG A 7 -8.56 -2.18 12.94
CA ARG A 7 -9.42 -1.01 13.11
C ARG A 7 -10.30 -1.17 14.35
N THR A 8 -10.62 -0.04 14.95
CA THR A 8 -11.65 -0.01 15.98
C THR A 8 -12.98 0.25 15.26
N ASP A 9 -14.06 0.31 15.99
CA ASP A 9 -15.35 0.60 15.39
C ASP A 9 -15.61 2.08 15.27
N GLU A 10 -14.71 2.91 15.74
CA GLU A 10 -14.98 4.34 15.80
C GLU A 10 -14.62 5.08 14.54
N GLY A 11 -15.39 6.08 14.24
CA GLY A 11 -15.04 7.02 13.21
C GLY A 11 -14.98 6.47 11.79
N ASP A 12 -15.87 5.56 11.44
CA ASP A 12 -15.83 4.94 10.14
C ASP A 12 -15.86 5.95 8.99
N ALA A 13 -16.73 6.91 9.04
CA ALA A 13 -16.83 7.89 7.95
C ALA A 13 -15.55 8.71 7.86
N ALA A 14 -15.07 9.17 9.00
CA ALA A 14 -13.86 9.98 9.02
C ALA A 14 -12.66 9.16 8.59
N TYR A 15 -12.63 7.88 8.95
CA TYR A 15 -11.55 7.02 8.54
C TYR A 15 -11.54 6.87 7.03
N GLY A 16 -12.71 6.68 6.43
CA GLY A 16 -12.79 6.50 4.99
C GLY A 16 -12.27 7.71 4.23
N GLU A 17 -12.62 8.90 4.68
CA GLU A 17 -12.16 10.12 4.06
C GLU A 17 -10.65 10.28 4.23
N ALA A 18 -10.15 9.99 5.43
CA ALA A 18 -8.73 10.12 5.68
C ALA A 18 -7.93 9.10 4.88
N ALA A 19 -8.43 7.88 4.76
CA ALA A 19 -7.75 6.86 3.99
C ALA A 19 -7.67 7.26 2.52
N GLN A 20 -8.74 7.82 1.99
CA GLN A 20 -8.76 8.26 0.61
C GLN A 20 -7.75 9.38 0.40
N ARG A 21 -7.70 10.33 1.32
CA ARG A 21 -6.77 11.42 1.20
C ARG A 21 -5.33 10.92 1.27
N MET A 22 -5.06 9.91 2.09
CA MET A 22 -3.72 9.38 2.20
C MET A 22 -3.28 8.73 0.90
N VAL A 23 -4.18 8.02 0.24
CA VAL A 23 -3.87 7.42 -1.04
C VAL A 23 -3.52 8.52 -2.06
N GLU A 24 -4.29 9.58 -2.06
CA GLU A 24 -4.06 10.68 -2.99
C GLU A 24 -2.73 11.38 -2.72
N LEU A 25 -2.41 11.59 -1.46
CA LEU A 25 -1.17 12.25 -1.12
C LEU A 25 0.03 11.37 -1.46
N ALA A 26 -0.08 10.07 -1.19
CA ALA A 26 1.02 9.17 -1.49
C ALA A 26 1.31 9.16 -2.97
N ALA A 27 0.27 9.17 -3.79
CA ALA A 27 0.44 9.11 -5.22
C ALA A 27 1.16 10.32 -5.80
N GLN A 28 1.23 11.41 -5.04
CA GLN A 28 1.91 12.59 -5.49
C GLN A 28 3.36 12.66 -5.04
N GLN A 29 3.81 11.70 -4.25
CA GLN A 29 5.15 11.75 -3.71
C GLN A 29 6.19 11.21 -4.69
N PRO A 30 7.38 11.80 -4.70
CA PRO A 30 8.45 11.27 -5.56
C PRO A 30 8.76 9.83 -5.17
N GLY A 31 8.95 9.00 -6.15
CA GLY A 31 9.30 7.61 -5.89
C GLY A 31 8.11 6.68 -5.66
N TYR A 32 6.91 7.20 -5.66
CA TYR A 32 5.73 6.36 -5.47
C TYR A 32 5.54 5.46 -6.70
N LEU A 33 5.33 4.18 -6.47
CA LEU A 33 5.12 3.22 -7.56
C LEU A 33 3.74 2.59 -7.54
N GLY A 34 3.07 2.57 -6.42
CA GLY A 34 1.73 1.98 -6.37
C GLY A 34 1.34 1.56 -4.98
N VAL A 35 0.11 1.12 -4.83
CA VAL A 35 -0.40 0.68 -3.55
C VAL A 35 -1.45 -0.40 -3.74
N GLU A 36 -1.49 -1.34 -2.82
CA GLU A 36 -2.52 -2.36 -2.76
C GLU A 36 -2.99 -2.46 -1.32
N SER A 37 -4.28 -2.61 -1.12
CA SER A 37 -4.81 -2.60 0.24
C SER A 37 -6.02 -3.50 0.33
N THR A 38 -6.17 -4.14 1.46
CA THR A 38 -7.34 -4.96 1.72
C THR A 38 -7.64 -4.93 3.22
N ARG A 39 -8.91 -5.04 3.57
CA ARG A 39 -9.30 -5.07 4.97
C ARG A 39 -10.47 -6.05 5.11
N GLY A 40 -10.36 -6.94 6.06
CA GLY A 40 -11.38 -7.92 6.30
C GLY A 40 -12.54 -7.38 7.10
N SER A 41 -13.60 -8.14 7.16
CA SER A 41 -14.78 -7.73 7.91
C SER A 41 -14.52 -7.68 9.41
N ASP A 42 -13.45 -8.34 9.86
CA ASP A 42 -13.07 -8.29 11.26
C ASP A 42 -12.26 -7.04 11.58
N GLY A 43 -12.00 -6.19 10.60
CA GLY A 43 -11.29 -4.95 10.82
C GLY A 43 -9.78 -5.04 10.64
N PHE A 44 -9.26 -6.24 10.42
CA PHE A 44 -7.82 -6.36 10.20
C PHE A 44 -7.50 -6.09 8.73
N GLY A 45 -6.50 -5.29 8.46
CA GLY A 45 -6.16 -4.94 7.09
C GLY A 45 -4.68 -4.81 6.87
N ILE A 46 -4.30 -4.86 5.60
CA ILE A 46 -2.92 -4.71 5.20
C ILE A 46 -2.88 -3.79 3.99
N THR A 47 -2.00 -2.81 4.04
CA THR A 47 -1.75 -1.92 2.91
C THR A 47 -0.28 -2.03 2.55
N VAL A 48 -0.01 -2.32 1.28
CA VAL A 48 1.36 -2.39 0.80
C VAL A 48 1.55 -1.26 -0.18
N SER A 49 2.51 -0.39 0.08
CA SER A 49 2.84 0.67 -0.86
C SER A 49 4.23 0.41 -1.40
N TYR A 50 4.41 0.71 -2.69
CA TYR A 50 5.63 0.41 -3.39
C TYR A 50 6.36 1.71 -3.72
N TRP A 51 7.65 1.75 -3.48
CA TRP A 51 8.45 2.96 -3.62
C TRP A 51 9.76 2.64 -4.33
N ALA A 52 10.28 3.61 -5.04
CA ALA A 52 11.48 3.40 -5.81
C ALA A 52 12.71 3.16 -4.95
N ASP A 53 12.77 3.76 -3.79
CA ASP A 53 13.93 3.59 -2.93
C ASP A 53 13.56 3.93 -1.48
N GLU A 54 14.50 3.69 -0.61
CA GLU A 54 14.27 3.90 0.81
C GLU A 54 14.16 5.39 1.15
N ALA A 55 14.83 6.23 0.43
CA ALA A 55 14.75 7.67 0.68
C ALA A 55 13.31 8.16 0.46
N SER A 56 12.63 7.61 -0.54
CA SER A 56 11.25 7.98 -0.81
C SER A 56 10.34 7.55 0.32
N ILE A 57 10.59 6.38 0.88
CA ILE A 57 9.80 5.88 2.01
C ILE A 57 10.00 6.80 3.22
N LEU A 58 11.23 7.20 3.45
CA LEU A 58 11.54 8.04 4.58
C LEU A 58 10.85 9.41 4.45
N ALA A 59 10.87 9.96 3.25
CA ALA A 59 10.20 11.23 3.01
C ALA A 59 8.70 11.10 3.22
N TRP A 60 8.10 10.00 2.75
CA TRP A 60 6.69 9.77 2.92
C TRP A 60 6.34 9.62 4.41
N LYS A 61 7.19 8.89 5.14
CA LYS A 61 6.97 8.70 6.56
C LYS A 61 7.00 10.04 7.29
N ARG A 62 7.90 10.90 6.91
CA ARG A 62 7.97 12.23 7.52
C ARG A 62 6.70 13.02 7.23
N ASN A 63 6.20 12.92 6.00
CA ASN A 63 5.00 13.58 5.61
C ASN A 63 3.83 13.12 6.50
N LEU A 64 3.74 11.82 6.73
CA LEU A 64 2.71 11.28 7.58
C LEU A 64 2.80 11.81 9.00
N GLU A 65 3.99 11.96 9.48
CA GLU A 65 4.18 12.42 10.85
C GLU A 65 3.75 13.86 11.05
N HIS A 66 3.69 14.62 9.99
CA HIS A 66 3.29 16.01 10.09
C HIS A 66 1.78 16.19 9.89
N THR A 67 1.03 15.13 9.75
CA THR A 67 -0.40 15.28 9.55
C THR A 67 -1.14 14.89 10.80
N ALA A 68 -2.23 15.55 11.06
CA ALA A 68 -3.05 15.20 12.18
C ALA A 68 -3.72 13.86 11.98
N ILE A 69 -3.78 13.40 10.75
CA ILE A 69 -4.40 12.15 10.43
C ILE A 69 -3.73 10.99 11.12
N ARG A 70 -2.42 10.95 11.12
CA ARG A 70 -1.71 9.85 11.73
C ARG A 70 -1.96 9.80 13.23
N GLU A 71 -1.94 10.98 13.85
CA GLU A 71 -2.16 11.05 15.28
C GLU A 71 -3.56 10.58 15.63
N ARG A 72 -4.54 10.99 14.84
CA ARG A 72 -5.89 10.54 15.09
C ARG A 72 -6.03 9.06 14.87
N GLY A 73 -5.40 8.52 13.85
CA GLY A 73 -5.45 7.10 13.58
C GLY A 73 -4.96 6.31 14.77
N ARG A 74 -3.89 6.79 15.37
CA ARG A 74 -3.32 6.07 16.48
C ARG A 74 -4.29 6.03 17.67
N ARG A 75 -5.01 7.10 17.89
CA ARG A 75 -5.86 7.18 19.06
C ARG A 75 -7.28 6.75 18.86
N GLN A 76 -7.76 6.90 17.64
CA GLN A 76 -9.17 6.70 17.39
C GLN A 76 -9.51 5.53 16.49
N TRP A 77 -8.76 5.36 15.40
CA TRP A 77 -9.13 4.42 14.38
C TRP A 77 -8.51 3.03 14.51
N TYR A 78 -7.39 2.92 15.17
CA TYR A 78 -6.68 1.65 15.23
C TYR A 78 -6.53 1.14 16.64
N ALA A 79 -6.85 -0.13 16.83
CA ALA A 79 -6.53 -0.80 18.07
C ALA A 79 -5.04 -1.08 18.11
N GLN A 80 -4.45 -1.35 16.93
CA GLN A 80 -3.02 -1.54 16.84
C GLN A 80 -2.60 -1.44 15.40
N PHE A 81 -1.36 -1.13 15.14
CA PHE A 81 -0.82 -1.18 13.79
C PHE A 81 0.68 -1.46 13.84
N GLU A 82 1.19 -1.92 12.73
CA GLU A 82 2.59 -2.20 12.62
C GLU A 82 3.05 -1.83 11.22
N LEU A 83 4.24 -1.23 11.13
CA LEU A 83 4.77 -0.77 9.87
C LEU A 83 6.09 -1.47 9.61
N ARG A 84 6.25 -2.03 8.42
CA ARG A 84 7.48 -2.72 8.05
C ARG A 84 7.95 -2.18 6.72
N VAL A 85 9.27 -2.14 6.56
CA VAL A 85 9.87 -1.77 5.30
C VAL A 85 10.65 -2.96 4.81
N ALA A 86 10.41 -3.37 3.58
CA ALA A 86 11.07 -4.54 3.01
C ALA A 86 11.44 -4.23 1.58
N ARG A 87 12.44 -4.94 1.08
CA ARG A 87 12.87 -4.76 -0.30
C ARG A 87 12.33 -5.91 -1.13
N VAL A 88 11.75 -5.60 -2.27
CA VAL A 88 11.29 -6.63 -3.18
C VAL A 88 12.48 -7.00 -4.04
N GLU A 89 12.98 -8.21 -3.88
CA GLU A 89 14.15 -8.64 -4.62
C GLU A 89 13.79 -9.25 -5.96
N ARG A 90 12.63 -9.80 -6.08
CA ARG A 90 12.16 -10.38 -7.34
C ARG A 90 10.66 -10.30 -7.37
N ALA A 91 10.11 -10.17 -8.55
CA ALA A 91 8.65 -10.19 -8.70
C ALA A 91 8.33 -10.60 -10.12
N TYR A 92 7.25 -11.34 -10.31
CA TYR A 92 6.76 -11.59 -11.63
C TYR A 92 5.24 -11.75 -11.50
N GLY A 93 4.55 -11.60 -12.59
CA GLY A 93 3.11 -11.66 -12.55
C GLY A 93 2.55 -12.36 -13.76
N TRP A 94 1.28 -12.67 -13.71
CA TRP A 94 0.59 -13.31 -14.81
C TRP A 94 -0.82 -12.73 -14.83
N ARG A 95 -1.34 -12.53 -16.03
CA ARG A 95 -2.67 -11.95 -16.14
C ARG A 95 -3.44 -12.75 -17.18
N ARG A 96 -4.63 -13.18 -16.82
CA ARG A 96 -5.40 -13.94 -17.74
C ARG A 96 -5.93 -13.05 -18.80
N ASP A 97 -5.81 -13.45 -19.96
CA ASP A 97 -6.30 -12.77 -21.09
C ASP A 97 -6.23 -11.35 -21.06
N ALA A 98 -6.03 -10.95 -20.24
CA ALA A 98 -5.83 -9.69 -20.26
C ALA A 98 -6.10 -9.13 -21.43
N THR A 99 -6.46 -9.47 -22.04
CA THR A 99 -6.69 -8.82 -23.06
C THR A 99 -5.78 -8.98 -23.96
N ARG A 100 -5.90 -9.32 -24.80
CA ARG A 100 -5.15 -9.50 -25.83
C ARG A 100 -4.14 -8.54 -26.03
N ALA A 101 -4.38 -7.41 -26.00
CA ALA A 101 -3.41 -6.44 -26.30
C ALA A 101 -2.26 -6.57 -25.41
N ASP A 102 -2.47 -6.72 -24.17
CA ASP A 102 -1.41 -6.86 -23.32
C ASP A 102 -0.71 -8.07 -23.47
N THR A 103 -1.33 -9.07 -23.78
CA THR A 103 -0.75 -10.28 -23.93
C THR A 103 0.47 -10.21 -24.63
N ALA A 104 0.52 -9.46 -25.57
CA ALA A 104 1.64 -9.39 -26.36
C ALA A 104 2.83 -9.18 -25.56
N GLN A 105 2.86 -8.36 -24.69
CA GLN A 105 4.02 -8.16 -24.08
C GLN A 105 4.21 -8.91 -22.90
N SER A 106 3.32 -9.24 -22.31
CA SER A 106 3.57 -9.89 -21.19
C SER A 106 4.26 -11.08 -21.31
N SER A 107 4.11 -11.58 -21.92
CA SER A 107 4.66 -12.74 -22.03
C SER A 107 5.88 -12.81 -21.69
N ASP A 108 6.24 -12.55 -21.56
CA ASP A 108 7.32 -12.64 -21.34
C ASP A 108 7.60 -12.97 -20.30
N ALA A 109 7.27 -12.96 -19.93
CA ALA A 109 7.62 -13.17 -19.30
C ALA A 109 7.97 -14.01 -18.86
N GLU A 110 8.08 -14.33 -18.87
CA GLU A 110 8.56 -14.97 -18.65
C GLU A 110 8.55 -15.76 -18.18
N PRO A 111 8.20 -16.04 -18.08
CA PRO A 111 8.05 -16.74 -17.62
C PRO A 111 8.60 -17.50 -17.08
N GLY A 112 8.76 -17.88 -17.03
CA GLY A 112 9.24 -18.66 -16.72
C GLY A 112 10.00 -18.60 -15.85
N ARG A 113 10.29 -18.23 -15.46
CA ARG A 113 11.06 -18.07 -14.77
C ARG A 113 10.72 -18.38 -13.59
N ARG A 114 10.14 -18.79 -13.29
CA ARG A 114 9.85 -19.07 -12.41
C ARG A 114 9.98 -19.40 -11.51
N HIS A 115 10.15 -19.36 -11.01
CA HIS A 115 10.34 -19.51 -10.33
C HIS A 115 10.32 -19.71 -9.49
N GLU A 116 10.29 -19.48 -9.13
CA GLU A 116 10.43 -19.60 -8.56
C GLU A 116 10.42 -19.72 -8.20
#